data_cc54e5c7afdf1e51b865fcb2a3e933f5
#
_entry.id   cc54e5c7afdf1e51b865fcb2a3e933f5
#
_cell.length_a   1.000
_cell.length_b   1.000
_cell.length_c   1.000
_cell.angle_alpha   90.00
_cell.angle_beta   90.00
_cell.angle_gamma   90.00
#
_symmetry.space_group_name_H-M   'P 1'
#
loop_
_entity.id
_entity.type
_entity.pdbx_description
1 polymer ?
#
loop_
_entity_poly.entity_id
_entity_poly.type
_entity_poly.pdbx_seq_one_letter_code
_entity_poly.pdbx_strand_id
1 'polypeptide(L)'
;MSLANREMCYVNLFSDTNLTTAPELPSTALAFGCYAFMFHNCAYLTTAPELPATELTDNCYYSMFSGCGNLKYVKVGFTDWNPPYATGEWLPENYGTFECSYTLISNTSERSTNTVPSSWNMVAV
;
A
#
# COMPACT_ATOMS: atom_id res chain seq x y z
N MET A 1 0.78 21.38 -0.38
CA MET A 1 -0.32 20.86 0.45
C MET A 1 -0.82 19.55 -0.13
N SER A 2 -1.00 18.58 0.70
CA SER A 2 -1.50 17.28 0.25
C SER A 2 -3.02 17.23 0.31
N LEU A 3 -3.65 16.62 -0.69
CA LEU A 3 -5.09 16.37 -0.71
C LEU A 3 -5.47 15.04 -0.04
N ALA A 4 -4.50 14.23 0.36
CA ALA A 4 -4.77 12.91 0.94
C ALA A 4 -5.48 12.96 2.29
N ASN A 5 -5.55 14.13 2.93
CA ASN A 5 -6.34 14.31 4.15
C ASN A 5 -7.83 14.57 3.87
N ARG A 6 -8.25 14.48 2.63
CA ARG A 6 -9.66 14.55 2.24
C ARG A 6 -10.15 13.16 1.88
N GLU A 7 -11.36 12.82 2.33
CA GLU A 7 -11.93 11.51 2.07
C GLU A 7 -12.03 11.23 0.56
N MET A 8 -11.62 10.03 0.15
CA MET A 8 -11.74 9.48 -1.21
C MET A 8 -11.12 10.34 -2.31
N CYS A 9 -10.23 11.27 -1.99
CA CYS A 9 -9.77 12.27 -2.96
C CYS A 9 -8.92 11.69 -4.10
N TYR A 10 -8.20 10.57 -3.86
CA TYR A 10 -7.34 9.95 -4.86
C TYR A 10 -7.82 8.55 -5.29
N VAL A 11 -9.05 8.20 -4.98
CA VAL A 11 -9.59 6.88 -5.35
C VAL A 11 -9.50 6.67 -6.86
N ASN A 12 -8.96 5.54 -7.29
CA ASN A 12 -8.83 5.14 -8.70
C ASN A 12 -7.99 6.06 -9.58
N LEU A 13 -7.24 6.99 -9.02
CA LEU A 13 -6.56 8.03 -9.81
C LEU A 13 -5.72 7.46 -10.96
N PHE A 14 -4.97 6.39 -10.73
CA PHE A 14 -4.13 5.75 -11.76
C PHE A 14 -4.58 4.33 -12.09
N SER A 15 -5.79 3.96 -11.69
CA SER A 15 -6.31 2.61 -11.91
C SER A 15 -6.30 2.27 -13.41
N ASP A 16 -5.91 1.03 -13.74
CA ASP A 16 -5.90 0.49 -15.10
C ASP A 16 -4.99 1.23 -16.09
N THR A 17 -3.98 1.95 -15.60
CA THR A 17 -3.04 2.67 -16.47
C THR A 17 -1.82 1.81 -16.78
N ASN A 18 -1.01 2.24 -17.75
CA ASN A 18 0.26 1.60 -18.10
C ASN A 18 1.44 2.21 -17.33
N LEU A 19 1.18 2.76 -16.17
CA LEU A 19 2.19 3.41 -15.34
C LEU A 19 3.30 2.42 -14.95
N THR A 20 4.56 2.80 -15.13
CA THR A 20 5.71 1.98 -14.75
C THR A 20 6.36 2.46 -13.45
N THR A 21 6.28 3.76 -13.19
CA THR A 21 6.76 4.37 -11.94
C THR A 21 5.67 5.25 -11.35
N ALA A 22 5.50 5.17 -10.04
CA ALA A 22 4.47 5.94 -9.35
C ALA A 22 5.02 7.30 -8.92
N PRO A 23 4.17 8.33 -8.87
CA PRO A 23 4.56 9.61 -8.29
C PRO A 23 4.74 9.47 -6.78
N GLU A 24 5.47 10.39 -6.18
CA GLU A 24 5.61 10.44 -4.73
C GLU A 24 4.28 10.75 -4.05
N LEU A 25 4.05 10.09 -2.92
CA LEU A 25 2.88 10.31 -2.08
C LEU A 25 3.36 10.81 -0.71
N PRO A 26 3.75 12.09 -0.59
CA PRO A 26 4.43 12.58 0.61
C PRO A 26 3.52 12.76 1.83
N SER A 27 2.22 12.54 1.69
CA SER A 27 1.29 12.77 2.80
C SER A 27 1.51 11.79 3.94
N THR A 28 1.68 12.30 5.14
CA THR A 28 1.77 11.52 6.37
C THR A 28 0.45 11.46 7.13
N ALA A 29 -0.52 12.29 6.76
CA ALA A 29 -1.86 12.28 7.34
C ALA A 29 -2.85 11.76 6.30
N LEU A 30 -3.58 10.70 6.65
CA LEU A 30 -4.48 10.02 5.74
C LEU A 30 -5.94 10.25 6.16
N ALA A 31 -6.84 10.28 5.19
CA ALA A 31 -8.28 10.32 5.41
C ALA A 31 -8.92 9.04 4.91
N PHE A 32 -10.19 8.81 5.22
CA PHE A 32 -10.93 7.63 4.80
C PHE A 32 -10.80 7.41 3.29
N GLY A 33 -10.32 6.23 2.90
CA GLY A 33 -10.24 5.80 1.52
C GLY A 33 -9.36 6.64 0.60
N CYS A 34 -8.47 7.48 1.14
CA CYS A 34 -7.77 8.50 0.34
C CYS A 34 -6.98 7.93 -0.84
N TYR A 35 -6.41 6.73 -0.72
CA TYR A 35 -5.65 6.10 -1.80
C TYR A 35 -6.25 4.75 -2.25
N ALA A 36 -7.49 4.46 -1.87
CA ALA A 36 -8.12 3.19 -2.25
C ALA A 36 -8.11 3.03 -3.76
N PHE A 37 -7.75 1.84 -4.24
CA PHE A 37 -7.70 1.48 -5.67
C PHE A 37 -6.78 2.36 -6.52
N MET A 38 -5.94 3.19 -5.92
CA MET A 38 -5.18 4.20 -6.68
C MET A 38 -4.36 3.60 -7.82
N PHE A 39 -3.73 2.45 -7.60
CA PHE A 39 -2.91 1.75 -8.61
C PHE A 39 -3.51 0.40 -8.99
N HIS A 40 -4.80 0.20 -8.76
CA HIS A 40 -5.47 -1.06 -9.08
C HIS A 40 -5.26 -1.41 -10.55
N ASN A 41 -4.83 -2.64 -10.81
CA ASN A 41 -4.56 -3.16 -12.17
C ASN A 41 -3.48 -2.38 -12.95
N CYS A 42 -2.53 -1.75 -12.28
CA CYS A 42 -1.36 -1.17 -12.93
C CYS A 42 -0.35 -2.28 -13.19
N ALA A 43 -0.56 -3.06 -14.25
CA ALA A 43 0.19 -4.28 -14.52
C ALA A 43 1.69 -4.06 -14.75
N TYR A 44 2.10 -2.84 -15.12
CA TYR A 44 3.50 -2.52 -15.42
C TYR A 44 4.23 -1.85 -14.26
N LEU A 45 3.54 -1.55 -13.17
CA LEU A 45 4.15 -0.92 -12.00
C LEU A 45 5.05 -1.93 -11.29
N THR A 46 6.34 -1.60 -11.12
CA THR A 46 7.31 -2.49 -10.48
C THR A 46 7.68 -2.07 -9.06
N THR A 47 7.61 -0.77 -8.77
CA THR A 47 7.97 -0.22 -7.47
C THR A 47 6.86 0.70 -7.01
N ALA A 48 6.33 0.44 -5.81
CA ALA A 48 5.33 1.31 -5.19
C ALA A 48 5.98 2.62 -4.74
N PRO A 49 5.22 3.73 -4.70
CA PRO A 49 5.73 4.91 -4.04
C PRO A 49 5.93 4.62 -2.56
N GLU A 50 6.84 5.33 -1.91
CA GLU A 50 6.98 5.21 -0.46
C GLU A 50 5.67 5.66 0.20
N LEU A 51 5.21 4.91 1.20
CA LEU A 51 3.99 5.21 1.95
C LEU A 51 4.39 5.67 3.35
N PRO A 52 4.66 6.98 3.54
CA PRO A 52 5.31 7.46 4.76
C PRO A 52 4.38 7.61 5.97
N ALA A 53 3.08 7.48 5.78
CA ALA A 53 2.13 7.64 6.89
C ALA A 53 2.43 6.61 8.00
N THR A 54 2.45 7.06 9.24
CA THR A 54 2.73 6.22 10.40
C THR A 54 1.48 5.61 10.99
N GLU A 55 0.31 6.14 10.66
CA GLU A 55 -0.98 5.64 11.11
C GLU A 55 -1.92 5.47 9.91
N LEU A 56 -2.69 4.38 9.94
CA LEU A 56 -3.65 4.06 8.89
C LEU A 56 -5.04 4.58 9.27
N THR A 57 -5.86 4.84 8.26
CA THR A 57 -7.29 5.15 8.43
C THR A 57 -8.10 4.12 7.64
N ASP A 58 -9.42 4.08 7.89
CA ASP A 58 -10.30 3.12 7.21
C ASP A 58 -10.15 3.22 5.70
N ASN A 59 -9.91 2.09 5.06
CA ASN A 59 -9.82 1.92 3.60
C ASN A 59 -8.75 2.80 2.91
N CYS A 60 -7.81 3.38 3.65
CA CYS A 60 -6.85 4.33 3.05
C CYS A 60 -6.00 3.70 1.94
N TYR A 61 -5.65 2.42 2.05
CA TYR A 61 -4.89 1.70 1.02
C TYR A 61 -5.66 0.49 0.47
N TYR A 62 -6.98 0.45 0.66
CA TYR A 62 -7.78 -0.69 0.24
C TYR A 62 -7.60 -0.97 -1.25
N SER A 63 -7.25 -2.20 -1.60
CA SER A 63 -7.00 -2.67 -2.97
C SER A 63 -6.03 -1.79 -3.77
N MET A 64 -5.16 -1.04 -3.10
CA MET A 64 -4.31 -0.04 -3.75
C MET A 64 -3.44 -0.64 -4.85
N PHE A 65 -2.88 -1.83 -4.63
CA PHE A 65 -2.00 -2.51 -5.58
C PHE A 65 -2.57 -3.82 -6.10
N SER A 66 -3.85 -4.05 -5.91
CA SER A 66 -4.49 -5.27 -6.42
C SER A 66 -4.35 -5.32 -7.94
N GLY A 67 -3.93 -6.46 -8.48
CA GLY A 67 -3.73 -6.62 -9.91
C GLY A 67 -2.43 -6.08 -10.46
N CYS A 68 -1.53 -5.57 -9.61
CA CYS A 68 -0.21 -5.11 -10.01
C CYS A 68 0.74 -6.30 -10.12
N GLY A 69 0.61 -7.09 -11.20
CA GLY A 69 1.30 -8.37 -11.33
C GLY A 69 2.82 -8.30 -11.41
N ASN A 70 3.38 -7.12 -11.66
CA ASN A 70 4.84 -6.92 -11.72
C ASN A 70 5.40 -6.14 -10.54
N LEU A 71 4.58 -5.85 -9.52
CA LEU A 71 5.03 -5.13 -8.34
C LEU A 71 6.02 -5.98 -7.54
N LYS A 72 7.20 -5.41 -7.24
CA LYS A 72 8.30 -6.12 -6.57
C LYS A 72 8.79 -5.45 -5.29
N TYR A 73 8.36 -4.23 -5.01
CA TYR A 73 8.92 -3.47 -3.89
C TYR A 73 7.89 -2.51 -3.31
N VAL A 74 7.73 -2.57 -1.98
CA VAL A 74 6.88 -1.66 -1.22
C VAL A 74 7.61 -1.27 0.05
N LYS A 75 7.56 0.01 0.42
CA LYS A 75 8.11 0.50 1.69
C LYS A 75 7.04 1.33 2.40
N VAL A 76 6.82 1.03 3.68
CA VAL A 76 5.78 1.68 4.48
C VAL A 76 6.32 2.24 5.78
N GLY A 77 5.61 3.25 6.31
CA GLY A 77 5.94 3.87 7.59
C GLY A 77 5.06 3.46 8.77
N PHE A 78 3.92 2.83 8.52
CA PHE A 78 3.03 2.44 9.61
C PHE A 78 3.58 1.23 10.36
N THR A 79 3.18 1.09 11.63
CA THR A 79 3.70 0.05 12.53
C THR A 79 2.63 -0.93 13.00
N ASP A 80 1.41 -0.80 12.51
CA ASP A 80 0.27 -1.59 12.93
C ASP A 80 -0.71 -1.72 11.75
N TRP A 81 -1.41 -2.85 11.66
CA TRP A 81 -2.35 -3.12 10.57
C TRP A 81 -3.77 -2.62 10.82
N ASN A 82 -4.02 -1.95 11.93
CA ASN A 82 -5.34 -1.40 12.25
C ASN A 82 -5.55 -0.04 11.59
N PRO A 83 -6.75 0.28 11.16
CA PRO A 83 -7.96 -0.56 11.15
C PRO A 83 -7.90 -1.67 10.11
N PRO A 84 -8.69 -2.76 10.26
CA PRO A 84 -8.52 -3.99 9.45
C PRO A 84 -8.65 -3.82 7.95
N TYR A 85 -9.48 -2.90 7.51
CA TYR A 85 -9.70 -2.71 6.06
C TYR A 85 -8.80 -1.65 5.45
N ALA A 86 -7.90 -1.04 6.22
CA ALA A 86 -6.98 -0.03 5.69
C ALA A 86 -6.15 -0.61 4.54
N THR A 87 -5.74 -1.86 4.65
CA THR A 87 -4.92 -2.56 3.66
C THR A 87 -5.65 -3.80 3.11
N GLY A 88 -6.98 -3.81 3.13
CA GLY A 88 -7.74 -4.95 2.62
C GLY A 88 -7.40 -5.23 1.15
N GLU A 89 -7.03 -6.47 0.84
CA GLU A 89 -6.73 -6.94 -0.53
C GLU A 89 -5.76 -6.03 -1.29
N TRP A 90 -4.78 -5.44 -0.62
CA TRP A 90 -3.97 -4.37 -1.22
C TRP A 90 -2.73 -4.82 -1.98
N LEU A 91 -2.18 -6.00 -1.66
CA LEU A 91 -0.96 -6.49 -2.32
C LEU A 91 -1.26 -7.74 -3.15
N PRO A 92 -0.64 -7.85 -4.34
CA PRO A 92 -0.76 -9.07 -5.14
C PRO A 92 0.07 -10.21 -4.57
N GLU A 93 -0.25 -11.44 -4.92
CA GLU A 93 0.51 -12.62 -4.52
C GLU A 93 1.71 -12.82 -5.45
N ASN A 94 2.64 -11.87 -5.43
CA ASN A 94 3.87 -11.92 -6.20
C ASN A 94 5.04 -12.28 -5.31
N TYR A 95 6.24 -12.30 -5.89
CA TYR A 95 7.48 -12.29 -5.12
C TYR A 95 7.99 -10.87 -5.09
N GLY A 96 8.35 -10.38 -3.91
CA GLY A 96 8.86 -9.03 -3.77
C GLY A 96 9.46 -8.77 -2.39
N THR A 97 9.88 -7.52 -2.18
CA THR A 97 10.44 -7.06 -0.92
C THR A 97 9.52 -6.03 -0.29
N PHE A 98 9.18 -6.23 0.97
CA PHE A 98 8.34 -5.32 1.75
C PHE A 98 9.20 -4.75 2.88
N GLU A 99 9.60 -3.50 2.77
CA GLU A 99 10.39 -2.81 3.79
C GLU A 99 9.51 -2.09 4.78
N CYS A 100 9.73 -2.32 6.06
CA CYS A 100 8.93 -1.75 7.12
C CYS A 100 9.72 -1.76 8.43
N SER A 101 9.11 -1.26 9.50
CA SER A 101 9.72 -1.32 10.81
C SER A 101 9.71 -2.75 11.36
N TYR A 102 10.66 -3.04 12.26
CA TYR A 102 10.65 -4.31 12.98
C TYR A 102 9.34 -4.48 13.77
N THR A 103 8.79 -3.37 14.27
CA THR A 103 7.52 -3.39 15.00
C THR A 103 6.38 -3.93 14.13
N LEU A 104 6.30 -3.51 12.86
CA LEU A 104 5.27 -4.02 11.96
C LEU A 104 5.46 -5.51 11.69
N ILE A 105 6.71 -5.96 11.51
CA ILE A 105 6.99 -7.38 11.33
C ILE A 105 6.47 -8.17 12.54
N SER A 106 6.74 -7.69 13.74
CA SER A 106 6.28 -8.33 14.98
C SER A 106 4.75 -8.35 15.09
N ASN A 107 4.09 -7.35 14.54
CA ASN A 107 2.63 -7.23 14.57
C ASN A 107 1.94 -7.96 13.42
N THR A 108 2.69 -8.64 12.56
CA THR A 108 2.13 -9.37 11.42
C THR A 108 1.93 -10.83 11.80
N SER A 109 0.77 -11.15 12.37
CA SER A 109 0.44 -12.52 12.80
C SER A 109 -0.01 -13.42 11.66
N GLU A 110 -0.57 -12.84 10.60
CA GLU A 110 -1.01 -13.58 9.42
C GLU A 110 -0.42 -12.97 8.16
N ARG A 111 -0.02 -13.83 7.24
CA ARG A 111 0.51 -13.44 5.94
C ARG A 111 -0.57 -13.68 4.89
N SER A 112 -1.02 -12.61 4.24
CA SER A 112 -2.10 -12.69 3.25
C SER A 112 -2.09 -11.46 2.34
N THR A 113 -3.00 -11.40 1.37
CA THR A 113 -3.17 -10.23 0.52
C THR A 113 -3.70 -9.02 1.29
N ASN A 114 -4.17 -9.21 2.53
CA ASN A 114 -4.61 -8.11 3.40
C ASN A 114 -3.47 -7.52 4.23
N THR A 115 -2.36 -8.21 4.32
CA THR A 115 -1.15 -7.76 5.01
C THR A 115 0.02 -7.87 4.03
N VAL A 116 0.89 -8.85 4.20
CA VAL A 116 1.98 -9.14 3.26
C VAL A 116 1.88 -10.61 2.90
N PRO A 117 1.62 -10.96 1.64
CA PRO A 117 1.54 -12.37 1.25
C PRO A 117 2.83 -13.12 1.59
N SER A 118 2.71 -14.42 1.85
CA SER A 118 3.85 -15.22 2.27
C SER A 118 4.97 -15.31 1.23
N SER A 119 4.66 -15.00 -0.03
CA SER A 119 5.66 -14.96 -1.11
C SER A 119 6.55 -13.73 -1.06
N TRP A 120 6.15 -12.69 -0.32
CA TRP A 120 6.94 -11.48 -0.16
C TRP A 120 7.92 -11.63 1.01
N ASN A 121 9.09 -11.01 0.88
CA ASN A 121 10.10 -10.99 1.93
C ASN A 121 9.96 -9.71 2.75
N MET A 122 9.67 -9.82 4.04
CA MET A 122 9.57 -8.65 4.93
C MET A 122 10.96 -8.31 5.47
N VAL A 123 11.39 -7.09 5.27
CA VAL A 123 12.72 -6.61 5.65
C VAL A 123 12.58 -5.41 6.57
N ALA A 124 13.25 -5.48 7.73
CA ALA A 124 13.28 -4.36 8.68
C ALA A 124 14.24 -3.26 8.20
N VAL A 125 13.82 -2.04 8.33
CA VAL A 125 14.63 -0.86 8.01
C VAL A 125 14.82 0.04 9.22
#